data_cdf5003db7603bb2c69e9e8d628ea8e9
#
_entry.id   cdf5003db7603bb2c69e9e8d628ea8e9
#
_cell.length_a   1.000
_cell.length_b   1.000
_cell.length_c   1.000
_cell.angle_alpha   90.00
_cell.angle_beta   90.00
_cell.angle_gamma   90.00
#
_symmetry.space_group_name_H-M   'P 1'
#
loop_
_entity.id
_entity.type
_entity.pdbx_description
1 polymer ?
#
loop_
_entity_poly.entity_id
_entity_poly.type
_entity_poly.pdbx_seq_one_letter_code
_entity_poly.pdbx_strand_id
1 'polypeptide(L)'
;FVVMIPRRGTYVADISIRDINEIYEIRACLDELAAGLAAERITDDELETLNRLLVEFGQHISTGDMEKIVEVDTAFHEVLYMASRNARLHSIINNLREQVTSIRGRSMSYPGRLHDTMNEHRTLVDFIAARDVEGARNAARSHIENAEHTLMQSISPTIWDGKV
;
A
#
# COMPACT_ATOMS: atom_id res chain seq x y z
N PHE A 1 0.40 -3.48 18.65
CA PHE A 1 0.20 -4.48 19.70
C PHE A 1 1.23 -4.26 20.79
N VAL A 2 0.81 -4.24 22.04
CA VAL A 2 1.69 -4.05 23.20
C VAL A 2 1.64 -5.32 24.02
N VAL A 3 2.79 -5.95 24.23
CA VAL A 3 2.92 -7.12 25.13
C VAL A 3 3.56 -6.69 26.42
N MET A 4 2.86 -6.90 27.54
CA MET A 4 3.37 -6.65 28.87
C MET A 4 4.08 -7.93 29.36
N ILE A 5 5.40 -7.88 29.48
CA ILE A 5 6.18 -8.97 30.08
C ILE A 5 6.36 -8.65 31.57
N PRO A 6 5.84 -9.51 32.49
CA PRO A 6 5.99 -9.27 33.93
C PRO A 6 7.46 -9.08 34.30
N ARG A 7 7.76 -8.00 35.01
CA ARG A 7 9.11 -7.59 35.47
C ARG A 7 10.08 -7.09 34.39
N ARG A 8 9.70 -7.01 33.08
CA ARG A 8 10.56 -6.53 31.99
C ARG A 8 10.03 -5.31 31.25
N GLY A 9 8.83 -4.83 31.61
CA GLY A 9 8.22 -3.65 30.99
C GLY A 9 7.30 -4.01 29.81
N THR A 10 6.91 -2.97 29.10
CA THR A 10 6.01 -3.05 27.95
C THR A 10 6.84 -3.01 26.67
N TYR A 11 6.67 -4.00 25.81
CA TYR A 11 7.32 -4.08 24.50
C TYR A 11 6.24 -3.96 23.42
N VAL A 12 6.58 -3.27 22.33
CA VAL A 12 5.77 -3.33 21.12
C VAL A 12 6.00 -4.73 20.53
N ALA A 13 4.94 -5.53 20.42
CA ALA A 13 5.04 -6.83 19.77
C ALA A 13 5.32 -6.60 18.28
N ASP A 14 6.34 -7.25 17.74
CA ASP A 14 6.52 -7.31 16.31
C ASP A 14 5.29 -7.99 15.69
N ILE A 15 4.77 -7.40 14.61
CA ILE A 15 3.68 -8.00 13.84
C ILE A 15 4.15 -9.36 13.31
N SER A 16 3.36 -10.41 13.50
CA SER A 16 3.72 -11.73 13.02
C SER A 16 3.52 -11.86 11.50
N ILE A 17 4.24 -12.81 10.87
CA ILE A 17 4.04 -13.13 9.44
C ILE A 17 2.56 -13.50 9.17
N ARG A 18 1.93 -14.21 10.09
CA ARG A 18 0.52 -14.58 9.98
C ARG A 18 -0.38 -13.34 9.98
N ASP A 19 -0.15 -12.39 10.89
CA ASP A 19 -0.93 -11.15 10.95
C ASP A 19 -0.75 -10.32 9.66
N ILE A 20 0.48 -10.30 9.11
CA ILE A 20 0.76 -9.64 7.83
C ILE A 20 -0.08 -10.26 6.72
N ASN A 21 -0.04 -11.58 6.55
CA ASN A 21 -0.81 -12.26 5.52
C ASN A 21 -2.32 -11.99 5.68
N GLU A 22 -2.88 -12.15 6.89
CA GLU A 22 -4.30 -11.88 7.16
C GLU A 22 -4.69 -10.42 6.84
N ILE A 23 -3.83 -9.43 7.15
CA ILE A 23 -4.06 -8.02 6.81
C ILE A 23 -4.03 -7.80 5.29
N TYR A 24 -3.06 -8.38 4.58
CA TYR A 24 -2.92 -8.18 3.13
C TYR A 24 -4.02 -8.89 2.35
N GLU A 25 -4.47 -10.08 2.76
CA GLU A 25 -5.65 -10.77 2.18
C GLU A 25 -6.90 -9.89 2.26
N ILE A 26 -7.18 -9.30 3.42
CA ILE A 26 -8.31 -8.39 3.60
C ILE A 26 -8.12 -7.12 2.77
N ARG A 27 -6.93 -6.52 2.79
CA ARG A 27 -6.62 -5.32 2.02
C ARG A 27 -6.79 -5.54 0.53
N ALA A 28 -6.35 -6.66 -0.03
CA ALA A 28 -6.52 -6.95 -1.45
C ALA A 28 -7.99 -6.83 -1.88
N CYS A 29 -8.93 -7.35 -1.08
CA CYS A 29 -10.37 -7.24 -1.34
C CYS A 29 -10.91 -5.81 -1.17
N LEU A 30 -10.44 -5.09 -0.16
CA LEU A 30 -10.93 -3.74 0.13
C LEU A 30 -10.36 -2.69 -0.83
N ASP A 31 -9.07 -2.78 -1.15
CA ASP A 31 -8.41 -1.90 -2.14
C ASP A 31 -9.02 -2.12 -3.54
N GLU A 32 -9.30 -3.38 -3.93
CA GLU A 32 -10.05 -3.72 -5.14
C GLU A 32 -11.41 -3.02 -5.18
N LEU A 33 -12.20 -3.13 -4.11
CA LEU A 33 -13.49 -2.46 -4.02
C LEU A 33 -13.36 -0.94 -4.10
N ALA A 34 -12.39 -0.36 -3.41
CA ALA A 34 -12.16 1.08 -3.39
C ALA A 34 -11.81 1.60 -4.80
N ALA A 35 -10.95 0.90 -5.53
CA ALA A 35 -10.55 1.27 -6.88
C ALA A 35 -11.71 1.18 -7.88
N GLY A 36 -12.53 0.13 -7.81
CA GLY A 36 -13.72 0.02 -8.65
C GLY A 36 -14.71 1.17 -8.40
N LEU A 37 -14.97 1.50 -7.13
CA LEU A 37 -15.82 2.63 -6.76
C LEU A 37 -15.20 3.98 -7.17
N ALA A 38 -13.89 4.13 -7.06
CA ALA A 38 -13.19 5.33 -7.53
C ALA A 38 -13.33 5.49 -9.05
N ALA A 39 -13.19 4.42 -9.84
CA ALA A 39 -13.40 4.48 -11.30
C ALA A 39 -14.81 4.97 -11.66
N GLU A 40 -15.84 4.63 -10.88
CA GLU A 40 -17.20 5.10 -11.08
C GLU A 40 -17.40 6.58 -10.68
N ARG A 41 -16.69 7.07 -9.65
CA ARG A 41 -17.10 8.26 -8.86
C ARG A 41 -16.10 9.39 -8.83
N ILE A 42 -14.87 9.16 -9.27
CA ILE A 42 -13.78 10.16 -9.24
C ILE A 42 -14.15 11.39 -10.06
N THR A 43 -13.80 12.56 -9.57
CA THR A 43 -13.92 13.83 -10.31
C THR A 43 -12.67 14.08 -11.14
N ASP A 44 -12.78 15.00 -12.12
CA ASP A 44 -11.65 15.37 -12.97
C ASP A 44 -10.51 16.00 -12.15
N ASP A 45 -10.84 16.83 -11.14
CA ASP A 45 -9.86 17.46 -10.23
C ASP A 45 -9.09 16.40 -9.37
N GLU A 46 -9.79 15.36 -8.93
CA GLU A 46 -9.16 14.26 -8.20
C GLU A 46 -8.27 13.42 -9.11
N LEU A 47 -8.70 13.17 -10.33
CA LEU A 47 -7.90 12.48 -11.34
C LEU A 47 -6.64 13.28 -11.70
N GLU A 48 -6.74 14.59 -11.84
CA GLU A 48 -5.59 15.49 -12.03
C GLU A 48 -4.65 15.41 -10.84
N THR A 49 -5.19 15.34 -9.61
CA THR A 49 -4.40 15.20 -8.39
C THR A 49 -3.64 13.86 -8.38
N LEU A 50 -4.27 12.73 -8.76
CA LEU A 50 -3.58 11.45 -8.88
C LEU A 50 -2.44 11.50 -9.90
N ASN A 51 -2.67 12.11 -11.07
CA ASN A 51 -1.63 12.27 -12.09
C ASN A 51 -0.45 13.11 -11.59
N ARG A 52 -0.70 14.20 -10.87
CA ARG A 52 0.34 15.04 -10.26
C ARG A 52 1.16 14.24 -9.24
N LEU A 53 0.51 13.46 -8.38
CA LEU A 53 1.19 12.61 -7.39
C LEU A 53 2.05 11.53 -8.05
N LEU A 54 1.65 10.97 -9.21
CA LEU A 54 2.49 10.04 -9.98
C LEU A 54 3.77 10.72 -10.48
N VAL A 55 3.68 11.95 -10.98
CA VAL A 55 4.86 12.70 -11.43
C VAL A 55 5.80 12.96 -10.25
N GLU A 56 5.25 13.40 -9.11
CA GLU A 56 5.98 13.70 -7.90
C GLU A 56 6.67 12.45 -7.33
N PHE A 57 5.97 11.30 -7.31
CA PHE A 57 6.53 10.01 -6.92
C PHE A 57 7.75 9.63 -7.77
N GLY A 58 7.67 9.78 -9.11
CA GLY A 58 8.78 9.53 -10.02
C GLY A 58 9.99 10.44 -9.78
N GLN A 59 9.76 11.72 -9.44
CA GLN A 59 10.81 12.67 -9.08
C GLN A 59 11.55 12.22 -7.82
N HIS A 60 10.82 11.81 -6.78
CA HIS A 60 11.43 11.35 -5.53
C HIS A 60 12.15 10.01 -5.67
N ILE A 61 11.69 9.10 -6.54
CA ILE A 61 12.48 7.91 -6.91
C ILE A 61 13.84 8.32 -7.46
N SER A 62 13.89 9.32 -8.35
CA SER A 62 15.12 9.79 -8.98
C SER A 62 16.10 10.42 -8.00
N THR A 63 15.62 11.03 -6.93
CA THR A 63 16.45 11.64 -5.87
C THR A 63 16.79 10.68 -4.74
N GLY A 64 16.11 9.53 -4.65
CA GLY A 64 16.28 8.54 -3.58
C GLY A 64 15.74 9.00 -2.22
N ASP A 65 14.85 10.00 -2.17
CA ASP A 65 14.24 10.51 -0.95
C ASP A 65 13.10 9.61 -0.48
N MET A 66 13.45 8.60 0.32
CA MET A 66 12.49 7.60 0.82
C MET A 66 11.37 8.19 1.69
N GLU A 67 11.64 9.24 2.45
CA GLU A 67 10.62 9.89 3.28
C GLU A 67 9.55 10.51 2.38
N LYS A 68 9.95 11.24 1.36
CA LYS A 68 9.05 11.84 0.38
C LYS A 68 8.33 10.80 -0.47
N ILE A 69 8.99 9.72 -0.84
CA ILE A 69 8.36 8.60 -1.55
C ILE A 69 7.18 8.04 -0.74
N VAL A 70 7.39 7.75 0.55
CA VAL A 70 6.33 7.24 1.43
C VAL A 70 5.20 8.24 1.64
N GLU A 71 5.53 9.54 1.76
CA GLU A 71 4.55 10.62 1.89
C GLU A 71 3.65 10.70 0.65
N VAL A 72 4.24 10.75 -0.55
CA VAL A 72 3.51 10.84 -1.82
C VAL A 72 2.68 9.58 -2.09
N ASP A 73 3.23 8.40 -1.81
CA ASP A 73 2.49 7.13 -1.92
C ASP A 73 1.28 7.09 -0.97
N THR A 74 1.44 7.64 0.24
CA THR A 74 0.34 7.75 1.19
C THR A 74 -0.75 8.70 0.68
N ALA A 75 -0.36 9.85 0.14
CA ALA A 75 -1.28 10.82 -0.44
C ALA A 75 -2.03 10.26 -1.67
N PHE A 76 -1.33 9.49 -2.52
CA PHE A 76 -1.94 8.81 -3.68
C PHE A 76 -3.09 7.89 -3.25
N HIS A 77 -2.84 7.02 -2.30
CA HIS A 77 -3.87 6.10 -1.80
C HIS A 77 -5.01 6.84 -1.09
N GLU A 78 -4.72 7.92 -0.36
CA GLU A 78 -5.75 8.72 0.30
C GLU A 78 -6.73 9.31 -0.71
N VAL A 79 -6.24 9.90 -1.81
CA VAL A 79 -7.09 10.42 -2.90
C VAL A 79 -7.94 9.31 -3.50
N LEU A 80 -7.35 8.13 -3.75
CA LEU A 80 -8.06 6.97 -4.28
C LEU A 80 -9.23 6.54 -3.38
N TYR A 81 -8.98 6.43 -2.07
CA TYR A 81 -10.00 5.99 -1.12
C TYR A 81 -11.10 7.04 -0.92
N MET A 82 -10.75 8.31 -0.91
CA MET A 82 -11.72 9.42 -0.86
C MET A 82 -12.59 9.44 -2.11
N ALA A 83 -12.00 9.18 -3.30
CA ALA A 83 -12.72 9.11 -4.57
C ALA A 83 -13.75 7.95 -4.60
N SER A 84 -13.58 6.90 -3.80
CA SER A 84 -14.57 5.82 -3.66
C SER A 84 -15.91 6.31 -3.10
N ARG A 85 -15.97 7.48 -2.45
CA ARG A 85 -17.15 8.03 -1.74
C ARG A 85 -17.73 7.08 -0.70
N ASN A 86 -16.90 6.17 -0.16
CA ASN A 86 -17.30 5.23 0.88
C ASN A 86 -16.47 5.47 2.16
N ALA A 87 -16.93 6.35 3.02
CA ALA A 87 -16.23 6.75 4.24
C ALA A 87 -15.94 5.58 5.19
N ARG A 88 -16.81 4.56 5.23
CA ARG A 88 -16.56 3.36 6.06
C ARG A 88 -15.45 2.50 5.51
N LEU A 89 -15.45 2.27 4.19
CA LEU A 89 -14.38 1.55 3.50
C LEU A 89 -13.03 2.24 3.73
N HIS A 90 -12.97 3.55 3.52
CA HIS A 90 -11.79 4.39 3.76
C HIS A 90 -11.27 4.22 5.20
N SER A 91 -12.12 4.31 6.21
CA SER A 91 -11.73 4.15 7.61
C SER A 91 -11.17 2.75 7.92
N ILE A 92 -11.77 1.69 7.36
CA ILE A 92 -11.32 0.31 7.57
C ILE A 92 -9.95 0.09 6.91
N ILE A 93 -9.78 0.53 5.66
CA ILE A 93 -8.51 0.40 4.95
C ILE A 93 -7.38 1.14 5.69
N ASN A 94 -7.62 2.38 6.13
CA ASN A 94 -6.61 3.15 6.85
C ASN A 94 -6.20 2.49 8.16
N ASN A 95 -7.14 1.93 8.91
CA ASN A 95 -6.81 1.17 10.12
C ASN A 95 -5.89 -0.04 9.83
N LEU A 96 -6.17 -0.78 8.76
CA LEU A 96 -5.32 -1.91 8.34
C LEU A 96 -3.93 -1.44 7.86
N ARG A 97 -3.87 -0.33 7.12
CA ARG A 97 -2.60 0.26 6.66
C ARG A 97 -1.73 0.73 7.82
N GLU A 98 -2.32 1.32 8.84
CA GLU A 98 -1.59 1.75 10.06
C GLU A 98 -0.91 0.57 10.74
N GLN A 99 -1.55 -0.60 10.80
CA GLN A 99 -1.00 -1.80 11.41
C GLN A 99 0.28 -2.31 10.73
N VAL A 100 0.45 -2.07 9.44
CA VAL A 100 1.63 -2.49 8.67
C VAL A 100 2.61 -1.35 8.36
N THR A 101 2.37 -0.15 8.84
CA THR A 101 3.19 1.04 8.53
C THR A 101 4.65 0.84 8.91
N SER A 102 4.93 0.24 10.07
CA SER A 102 6.30 0.01 10.55
C SER A 102 7.15 -0.91 9.65
N ILE A 103 6.51 -1.78 8.89
CA ILE A 103 7.19 -2.77 8.03
C ILE A 103 7.11 -2.43 6.54
N ARG A 104 6.20 -1.53 6.14
CA ARG A 104 5.99 -1.13 4.74
C ARG A 104 7.26 -0.57 4.09
N GLY A 105 8.06 0.19 4.83
CA GLY A 105 9.34 0.71 4.36
C GLY A 105 10.30 -0.38 3.88
N ARG A 106 10.24 -1.59 4.44
CA ARG A 106 11.05 -2.73 4.01
C ARG A 106 10.67 -3.18 2.60
N SER A 107 9.38 -3.29 2.31
CA SER A 107 8.91 -3.61 0.96
C SER A 107 9.36 -2.56 -0.04
N MET A 108 9.18 -1.28 0.27
CA MET A 108 9.55 -0.17 -0.62
C MET A 108 11.07 -0.06 -0.86
N SER A 109 11.89 -0.50 0.10
CA SER A 109 13.35 -0.52 -0.03
C SER A 109 13.89 -1.73 -0.80
N TYR A 110 13.03 -2.68 -1.18
CA TYR A 110 13.45 -3.84 -1.95
C TYR A 110 13.85 -3.44 -3.37
N PRO A 111 14.97 -4.00 -3.90
CA PRO A 111 15.47 -3.63 -5.23
C PRO A 111 14.40 -3.74 -6.32
N GLY A 112 14.19 -2.68 -7.09
CA GLY A 112 13.23 -2.61 -8.19
C GLY A 112 11.79 -2.26 -7.75
N ARG A 113 11.41 -2.47 -6.49
CA ARG A 113 10.02 -2.31 -6.03
C ARG A 113 9.42 -0.92 -6.30
N LEU A 114 10.19 0.15 -6.14
CA LEU A 114 9.71 1.51 -6.40
C LEU A 114 9.30 1.73 -7.86
N HIS A 115 10.05 1.16 -8.81
CA HIS A 115 9.71 1.24 -10.23
C HIS A 115 8.46 0.40 -10.55
N ASP A 116 8.34 -0.78 -9.94
CA ASP A 116 7.16 -1.62 -10.09
C ASP A 116 5.92 -0.92 -9.51
N THR A 117 6.02 -0.34 -8.31
CA THR A 117 4.96 0.47 -7.68
C THR A 117 4.52 1.62 -8.59
N MET A 118 5.48 2.36 -9.18
CA MET A 118 5.18 3.44 -10.10
C MET A 118 4.37 2.97 -11.32
N ASN A 119 4.75 1.82 -11.90
CA ASN A 119 4.05 1.24 -13.05
C ASN A 119 2.66 0.73 -12.66
N GLU A 120 2.53 0.09 -11.49
CA GLU A 120 1.26 -0.39 -10.95
C GLU A 120 0.29 0.78 -10.71
N HIS A 121 0.75 1.86 -10.08
CA HIS A 121 -0.05 3.06 -9.84
C HIS A 121 -0.46 3.73 -11.16
N ARG A 122 0.42 3.81 -12.15
CA ARG A 122 0.09 4.36 -13.47
C ARG A 122 -1.01 3.53 -14.14
N THR A 123 -0.86 2.20 -14.16
CA THR A 123 -1.86 1.29 -14.72
C THR A 123 -3.22 1.46 -14.03
N LEU A 124 -3.23 1.59 -12.71
CA LEU A 124 -4.45 1.83 -11.94
C LEU A 124 -5.11 3.17 -12.33
N VAL A 125 -4.34 4.25 -12.44
CA VAL A 125 -4.86 5.57 -12.83
C VAL A 125 -5.39 5.54 -14.27
N ASP A 126 -4.74 4.83 -15.18
CA ASP A 126 -5.19 4.68 -16.57
C ASP A 126 -6.57 4.01 -16.64
N PHE A 127 -6.81 2.93 -15.87
CA PHE A 127 -8.13 2.29 -15.78
C PHE A 127 -9.17 3.19 -15.13
N ILE A 128 -8.82 3.92 -14.09
CA ILE A 128 -9.72 4.87 -13.43
C ILE A 128 -10.10 6.00 -14.39
N ALA A 129 -9.15 6.57 -15.14
CA ALA A 129 -9.40 7.59 -16.15
C ALA A 129 -10.31 7.11 -17.28
N ALA A 130 -10.14 5.84 -17.68
CA ALA A 130 -11.00 5.19 -18.67
C ALA A 130 -12.39 4.79 -18.14
N ARG A 131 -12.66 4.95 -16.84
CA ARG A 131 -13.85 4.46 -16.15
C ARG A 131 -14.01 2.94 -16.26
N ASP A 132 -12.91 2.23 -16.44
CA ASP A 132 -12.89 0.77 -16.46
C ASP A 132 -12.85 0.21 -15.04
N VAL A 133 -14.03 -0.09 -14.52
CA VAL A 133 -14.24 -0.58 -13.14
C VAL A 133 -13.51 -1.88 -12.89
N GLU A 134 -13.60 -2.84 -13.82
CA GLU A 134 -12.97 -4.16 -13.64
C GLU A 134 -11.45 -4.09 -13.80
N GLY A 135 -10.96 -3.29 -14.76
CA GLY A 135 -9.53 -3.01 -14.90
C GLY A 135 -8.94 -2.36 -13.64
N ALA A 136 -9.63 -1.36 -13.07
CA ALA A 136 -9.21 -0.69 -11.84
C ALA A 136 -9.20 -1.65 -10.63
N ARG A 137 -10.21 -2.51 -10.49
CA ARG A 137 -10.28 -3.55 -9.46
C ARG A 137 -9.08 -4.49 -9.52
N ASN A 138 -8.86 -5.07 -10.70
CA ASN A 138 -7.78 -6.03 -10.90
C ASN A 138 -6.40 -5.39 -10.66
N ALA A 139 -6.19 -4.16 -11.14
CA ALA A 139 -4.94 -3.41 -10.92
C ALA A 139 -4.67 -3.17 -9.44
N ALA A 140 -5.68 -2.74 -8.68
CA ALA A 140 -5.54 -2.50 -7.25
C ALA A 140 -5.27 -3.78 -6.46
N ARG A 141 -5.98 -4.88 -6.76
CA ARG A 141 -5.72 -6.19 -6.15
C ARG A 141 -4.28 -6.62 -6.39
N SER A 142 -3.84 -6.63 -7.64
CA SER A 142 -2.48 -7.04 -8.02
C SER A 142 -1.41 -6.18 -7.35
N HIS A 143 -1.64 -4.86 -7.20
CA HIS A 143 -0.74 -3.96 -6.49
C HIS A 143 -0.53 -4.39 -5.03
N ILE A 144 -1.60 -4.73 -4.31
CA ILE A 144 -1.54 -5.16 -2.90
C ILE A 144 -0.87 -6.53 -2.78
N GLU A 145 -1.20 -7.49 -3.66
CA GLU A 145 -0.58 -8.83 -3.69
C GLU A 145 0.93 -8.74 -3.99
N ASN A 146 1.35 -7.89 -4.93
CA ASN A 146 2.75 -7.64 -5.22
C ASN A 146 3.49 -6.98 -4.04
N ALA A 147 2.84 -6.06 -3.32
CA ALA A 147 3.41 -5.43 -2.14
C ALA A 147 3.62 -6.45 -1.01
N GLU A 148 2.66 -7.35 -0.78
CA GLU A 148 2.79 -8.47 0.16
C GLU A 148 3.94 -9.38 -0.23
N HIS A 149 3.97 -9.85 -1.48
CA HIS A 149 5.01 -10.74 -1.98
C HIS A 149 6.41 -10.16 -1.77
N THR A 150 6.61 -8.88 -2.13
CA THR A 150 7.88 -8.19 -1.94
C THR A 150 8.25 -8.04 -0.47
N LEU A 151 7.26 -7.77 0.40
CA LEU A 151 7.47 -7.70 1.84
C LEU A 151 7.94 -9.06 2.39
N MET A 152 7.29 -10.15 1.98
CA MET A 152 7.68 -11.50 2.39
C MET A 152 9.10 -11.85 1.94
N GLN A 153 9.49 -11.49 0.72
CA GLN A 153 10.86 -11.66 0.24
C GLN A 153 11.87 -10.85 1.07
N SER A 154 11.51 -9.65 1.53
CA SER A 154 12.39 -8.79 2.33
C SER A 154 12.59 -9.30 3.76
N ILE A 155 11.66 -10.09 4.28
CA ILE A 155 11.70 -10.66 5.63
C ILE A 155 12.38 -12.04 5.65
N SER A 156 12.21 -12.85 4.62
CA SER A 156 12.68 -14.24 4.54
C SER A 156 14.20 -14.44 4.64
N PRO A 157 15.10 -13.55 4.18
CA PRO A 157 16.53 -13.75 4.35
C PRO A 157 17.04 -13.73 5.78
N THR A 158 16.25 -13.19 6.72
CA THR A 158 16.68 -12.98 8.11
C THR A 158 16.31 -14.15 9.04
N ILE A 159 15.46 -15.08 8.60
CA ILE A 159 14.94 -16.18 9.44
C ILE A 159 15.73 -17.49 9.22
N TRP A 160 16.61 -17.56 8.20
CA TRP A 160 17.32 -18.80 7.84
C TRP A 160 18.83 -18.82 8.09
N ASP A 161 19.37 -18.01 9.00
CA ASP A 161 20.68 -18.30 9.57
C ASP A 161 20.49 -19.25 10.76
N GLY A 162 20.31 -20.53 10.41
CA GLY A 162 20.22 -21.62 11.36
C GLY A 162 21.45 -21.63 12.27
N LYS A 163 21.24 -21.30 13.52
CA LYS A 163 22.03 -21.84 14.62
C LYS A 163 21.07 -22.57 15.56
N VAL A 164 21.03 -23.89 15.35
CA VAL A 164 20.68 -24.87 16.34
C VAL A 164 21.62 -24.74 17.54
#